data_d609621b7a6376fe40df9c109558c21c
#
_entry.id   d609621b7a6376fe40df9c109558c21c
#
_cell.length_a   1.000
_cell.length_b   1.000
_cell.length_c   1.000
_cell.angle_alpha   90.00
_cell.angle_beta   90.00
_cell.angle_gamma   90.00
#
_symmetry.space_group_name_H-M   'P 1'
#
loop_
_entity.id
_entity.type
_entity.pdbx_description
1 polymer ?
#
loop_
_entity_poly.entity_id
_entity_poly.type
_entity_poly.pdbx_seq_one_letter_code
_entity_poly.pdbx_strand_id
1 'polypeptide(L)'
;MKILFQGDSITDADRDRVDSHNLGNGYPKDAARFLKENFPEIDFEFIDLGISGNQTIDLVNRLQSDFIDIQPDIVSILIGVNDTWHRAD
;
A
#
# COMPACT_ATOMS: atom_id res chain seq x y z
N MET A 1 0.95 2.87 15.88
CA MET A 1 -0.02 2.19 15.00
C MET A 1 0.60 1.98 13.63
N LYS A 2 0.66 0.76 13.20
CA LYS A 2 1.24 0.38 11.90
C LYS A 2 0.16 0.31 10.84
N ILE A 3 0.29 1.12 9.79
CA ILE A 3 -0.68 1.19 8.68
C ILE A 3 0.03 0.75 7.39
N LEU A 4 -0.52 -0.28 6.76
CA LEU A 4 0.01 -0.86 5.52
C LEU A 4 -0.88 -0.45 4.35
N PHE A 5 -0.27 0.12 3.31
CA PHE A 5 -0.93 0.38 2.04
C PHE A 5 -0.53 -0.69 1.03
N GLN A 6 -1.52 -1.37 0.47
CA GLN A 6 -1.31 -2.43 -0.52
C GLN A 6 -2.12 -2.15 -1.78
N GLY A 7 -1.57 -2.56 -2.91
CA GLY A 7 -2.25 -2.41 -4.18
C GLY A 7 -1.31 -2.47 -5.37
N ASP A 8 -1.70 -1.75 -6.41
CA ASP A 8 -1.00 -1.68 -7.70
C ASP A 8 -0.26 -0.34 -7.89
N SER A 9 -0.22 0.17 -9.11
CA SER A 9 0.49 1.40 -9.46
C SER A 9 -0.07 2.64 -8.73
N ILE A 10 -1.36 2.67 -8.42
CA ILE A 10 -1.97 3.80 -7.71
C ILE A 10 -1.42 3.88 -6.28
N THR A 11 -1.21 2.74 -5.64
CA THR A 11 -0.62 2.65 -4.30
C THR A 11 0.90 2.77 -4.34
N ASP A 12 1.55 2.16 -5.35
CA ASP A 12 3.00 2.26 -5.57
C ASP A 12 3.42 3.73 -5.75
N ALA A 13 2.76 4.43 -6.67
CA ALA A 13 2.95 5.86 -6.92
C ALA A 13 4.42 6.26 -7.00
N ASP A 14 5.22 5.47 -7.71
CA ASP A 14 6.67 5.66 -7.89
C ASP A 14 7.46 5.69 -6.57
N ARG A 15 7.01 4.91 -5.60
CA ARG A 15 7.74 4.79 -4.33
C ARG A 15 9.12 4.16 -4.53
N ASP A 16 10.03 4.40 -3.58
CA ASP A 16 11.28 3.68 -3.48
C ASP A 16 11.01 2.27 -2.94
N ARG A 17 11.16 1.25 -3.79
CA ARG A 17 10.84 -0.13 -3.42
C ARG A 17 11.85 -0.75 -2.46
N VAL A 18 13.02 -0.15 -2.31
CA VAL A 18 14.03 -0.58 -1.34
C VAL A 18 13.63 -0.14 0.07
N ASP A 19 12.97 1.02 0.19
CA ASP A 19 12.51 1.55 1.47
C ASP A 19 10.98 1.49 1.53
N SER A 20 10.45 0.51 2.26
CA SER A 20 9.01 0.32 2.40
C SER A 20 8.31 1.45 3.16
N HIS A 21 9.06 2.33 3.83
CA HIS A 21 8.51 3.51 4.50
C HIS A 21 8.43 4.73 3.56
N ASN A 22 8.94 4.62 2.35
CA ASN A 22 8.74 5.61 1.30
C ASN A 22 7.32 5.44 0.73
N LEU A 23 6.51 6.49 0.79
CA LEU A 23 5.10 6.41 0.42
C LEU A 23 4.80 6.86 -1.02
N GLY A 24 5.84 7.14 -1.79
CA GLY A 24 5.68 7.59 -3.17
C GLY A 24 5.03 8.96 -3.28
N ASN A 25 4.35 9.20 -4.40
CA ASN A 25 3.79 10.51 -4.75
C ASN A 25 2.27 10.49 -4.91
N GLY A 26 1.60 9.46 -4.44
CA GLY A 26 0.16 9.29 -4.57
C GLY A 26 -0.61 9.41 -3.25
N TYR A 27 -1.78 8.75 -3.18
CA TYR A 27 -2.66 8.86 -2.02
C TYR A 27 -2.06 8.38 -0.70
N PRO A 28 -1.15 7.38 -0.65
CA PRO A 28 -0.59 6.97 0.64
C PRO A 28 0.13 8.11 1.37
N LYS A 29 0.86 8.95 0.63
CA LYS A 29 1.55 10.11 1.18
C LYS A 29 0.56 11.12 1.75
N ASP A 30 -0.51 11.41 1.02
CA ASP A 30 -1.53 12.36 1.44
C ASP A 30 -2.33 11.85 2.64
N ALA A 31 -2.68 10.56 2.63
CA ALA A 31 -3.38 9.91 3.74
C ALA A 31 -2.53 9.94 5.01
N ALA A 32 -1.24 9.63 4.89
CA ALA A 32 -0.31 9.67 6.02
C ALA A 32 -0.20 11.06 6.61
N ARG A 33 -0.10 12.08 5.77
CA ARG A 33 -0.05 13.49 6.23
C ARG A 33 -1.31 13.86 6.97
N PHE A 34 -2.48 13.52 6.42
CA PHE A 34 -3.77 13.79 7.05
C PHE A 34 -3.86 13.17 8.45
N LEU A 35 -3.46 11.90 8.57
CA LEU A 35 -3.52 11.19 9.85
C LEU A 35 -2.57 11.79 10.88
N LYS A 36 -1.36 12.14 10.48
CA LYS A 36 -0.38 12.75 11.39
C LYS A 36 -0.84 14.12 11.88
N GLU A 37 -1.46 14.92 11.01
CA GLU A 37 -1.92 16.27 11.35
C GLU A 37 -3.16 16.23 12.25
N ASN A 38 -4.06 15.27 12.05
CA ASN A 38 -5.32 15.20 12.79
C ASN A 38 -5.24 14.36 14.06
N PHE A 39 -4.24 13.47 14.18
CA PHE A 39 -4.05 12.60 15.35
C PHE A 39 -2.60 12.66 15.82
N PRO A 40 -2.12 13.84 16.25
CA PRO A 40 -0.70 14.01 16.60
C PRO A 40 -0.26 13.23 17.84
N GLU A 41 -1.21 12.77 18.65
CA GLU A 41 -0.94 11.97 19.85
C GLU A 41 -0.68 10.49 19.53
N ILE A 42 -0.97 10.04 18.28
CA ILE A 42 -0.76 8.66 17.86
C ILE A 42 0.59 8.55 17.16
N ASP A 43 1.37 7.54 17.55
CA ASP A 43 2.64 7.22 16.91
C ASP A 43 2.37 6.28 15.73
N PHE A 44 2.45 6.81 14.51
CA PHE A 44 2.18 6.05 13.29
C PHE A 44 3.46 5.52 12.65
N GLU A 45 3.39 4.30 12.14
CA GLU A 45 4.33 3.75 11.17
C GLU A 45 3.57 3.45 9.89
N PHE A 46 3.99 4.06 8.77
CA PHE A 46 3.35 3.84 7.47
C PHE A 46 4.25 3.01 6.57
N ILE A 47 3.67 1.99 5.94
CA ILE A 47 4.39 1.08 5.03
C ILE A 47 3.60 1.01 3.72
N ASP A 48 4.29 1.18 2.59
CA ASP A 48 3.72 1.09 1.26
C ASP A 48 4.38 -0.06 0.51
N LEU A 49 3.61 -1.11 0.23
CA LEU A 49 4.04 -2.27 -0.52
C LEU A 49 3.24 -2.43 -1.82
N GLY A 50 2.64 -1.37 -2.32
CA GLY A 50 2.03 -1.35 -3.64
C GLY A 50 3.05 -1.64 -4.73
N ILE A 51 2.66 -2.38 -5.75
CA ILE A 51 3.52 -2.75 -6.88
C ILE A 51 2.77 -2.52 -8.19
N SER A 52 3.33 -1.67 -9.05
CA SER A 52 2.75 -1.37 -10.36
C SER A 52 2.50 -2.65 -11.16
N GLY A 53 1.32 -2.74 -11.78
CA GLY A 53 0.93 -3.87 -12.61
C GLY A 53 0.31 -5.03 -11.85
N ASN A 54 0.31 -5.02 -10.51
CA ASN A 54 -0.25 -6.12 -9.74
C ASN A 54 -1.75 -6.31 -10.00
N GLN A 55 -2.14 -7.57 -10.07
CA GLN A 55 -3.53 -8.03 -10.05
C GLN A 55 -3.85 -8.61 -8.68
N THR A 56 -5.12 -8.91 -8.44
CA THR A 56 -5.56 -9.49 -7.17
C THR A 56 -4.78 -10.76 -6.82
N ILE A 57 -4.54 -11.63 -7.81
CA ILE A 57 -3.79 -12.87 -7.58
C ILE A 57 -2.35 -12.60 -7.10
N ASP A 58 -1.75 -11.50 -7.53
CA ASP A 58 -0.39 -11.14 -7.09
C ASP A 58 -0.37 -10.84 -5.60
N LEU A 59 -1.41 -10.16 -5.07
CA LEU A 59 -1.53 -9.91 -3.64
C LEU A 59 -1.69 -11.22 -2.86
N VAL A 60 -2.48 -12.16 -3.39
CA VAL A 60 -2.66 -13.47 -2.78
C VAL A 60 -1.33 -14.21 -2.70
N ASN A 61 -0.53 -14.16 -3.77
CA ASN A 61 0.76 -14.85 -3.83
C ASN A 61 1.80 -14.29 -2.87
N ARG A 62 1.66 -13.03 -2.45
CA ARG A 62 2.58 -12.40 -1.49
C ARG A 62 1.92 -12.12 -0.13
N LEU A 63 0.82 -12.84 0.16
CA LEU A 63 0.05 -12.64 1.38
C LEU A 63 0.89 -12.80 2.64
N GLN A 64 1.72 -13.87 2.70
CA GLN A 64 2.51 -14.14 3.90
C GLN A 64 3.54 -13.04 4.18
N SER A 65 4.37 -12.70 3.20
CA SER A 65 5.48 -11.76 3.40
C SER A 65 5.02 -10.31 3.49
N ASP A 66 4.03 -9.92 2.67
CA ASP A 66 3.68 -8.52 2.47
C ASP A 66 2.42 -8.09 3.23
N PHE A 67 1.79 -9.00 3.97
CA PHE A 67 0.64 -8.71 4.83
C PHE A 67 0.85 -9.29 6.22
N ILE A 68 0.90 -10.63 6.33
CA ILE A 68 0.89 -11.31 7.63
C ILE A 68 2.17 -11.02 8.41
N ASP A 69 3.33 -11.14 7.77
CA ASP A 69 4.62 -10.92 8.43
C ASP A 69 4.84 -9.46 8.84
N ILE A 70 4.16 -8.52 8.18
CA ILE A 70 4.22 -7.09 8.53
C ILE A 70 3.51 -6.82 9.86
N GLN A 71 2.48 -7.59 10.17
CA GLN A 71 1.66 -7.45 11.38
C GLN A 71 1.07 -6.02 11.51
N PRO A 72 0.36 -5.54 10.47
CA PRO A 72 -0.20 -4.20 10.53
C PRO A 72 -1.40 -4.13 11.46
N ASP A 73 -1.65 -2.95 12.03
CA ASP A 73 -2.88 -2.67 12.77
C ASP A 73 -4.04 -2.40 11.81
N ILE A 74 -3.72 -1.71 10.70
CA ILE A 74 -4.70 -1.39 9.65
C ILE A 74 -4.07 -1.68 8.29
N VAL A 75 -4.84 -2.31 7.39
CA VAL A 75 -4.45 -2.51 5.99
C VAL A 75 -5.42 -1.78 5.08
N SER A 76 -4.89 -0.95 4.20
CA SER A 76 -5.65 -0.33 3.11
C SER A 76 -5.31 -1.04 1.81
N ILE A 77 -6.30 -1.61 1.14
CA ILE A 77 -6.10 -2.37 -0.11
C ILE A 77 -6.86 -1.69 -1.23
N LEU A 78 -6.14 -1.34 -2.31
CA LEU A 78 -6.74 -0.81 -3.52
C LEU A 78 -6.17 -1.59 -4.70
N ILE A 79 -6.99 -2.49 -5.26
CA ILE A 79 -6.58 -3.41 -6.32
C ILE A 79 -7.77 -3.71 -7.23
N GLY A 80 -7.51 -4.18 -8.45
CA GLY A 80 -8.56 -4.66 -9.34
C GLY A 80 -8.53 -4.04 -10.73
N VAL A 81 -7.95 -2.85 -10.89
CA VAL A 81 -7.93 -2.20 -12.20
C VAL A 81 -7.14 -3.01 -13.22
N ASN A 82 -6.03 -3.63 -12.81
CA ASN A 82 -5.23 -4.47 -13.69
C ASN A 82 -5.92 -5.81 -14.00
N ASP A 83 -6.71 -6.34 -13.08
CA ASP A 83 -7.56 -7.51 -13.34
C ASP A 83 -8.52 -7.23 -14.48
N THR A 84 -9.20 -6.10 -14.41
CA THR A 84 -10.17 -5.68 -15.44
C THR A 84 -9.48 -5.40 -16.77
N TRP A 85 -8.36 -4.68 -16.73
CA TRP A 85 -7.60 -4.32 -17.93
C TRP A 85 -7.12 -5.54 -18.69
N HIS A 86 -6.53 -6.53 -17.98
CA HIS A 86 -6.02 -7.75 -18.60
C HIS A 86 -7.14 -8.68 -19.09
N ARG A 87 -8.31 -8.62 -18.47
CA ARG A 87 -9.46 -9.40 -18.91
C ARG A 87 -10.06 -8.90 -20.21
N ALA A 88 -9.89 -7.62 -20.50
CA ALA A 88 -10.41 -7.03 -21.74
C ALA A 88 -9.64 -7.50 -22.98
N ASP A 89 -8.46 -8.05 -22.79
CA ASP A 89 -7.63 -8.61 -23.85
C ASP A 89 -8.02 -10.06 -24.15
#